data_f24dec9faecb05de2583ac6e6565e6f5
#
_entry.id   f24dec9faecb05de2583ac6e6565e6f5
#
_cell.length_a   1.000
_cell.length_b   1.000
_cell.length_c   1.000
_cell.angle_alpha   90.00
_cell.angle_beta   90.00
_cell.angle_gamma   90.00
#
_symmetry.space_group_name_H-M   'P 1'
#
loop_
_entity.id
_entity.type
_entity.pdbx_description
1 polymer ?
#
loop_
_entity_poly.entity_id
_entity_poly.type
_entity_poly.pdbx_seq_one_letter_code
_entity_poly.pdbx_strand_id
1 'polypeptide(L)'
;ILNQLIEHYYQINEGIGVHKSPSVYGAFPTDPYSHTPAGKGAQQPGMTGQVKEDIICRFGELGVSIKDGRLCFQPFMLRKSEFLTEGQIFSYIDVKGNPAQVMVGENSLCFTFCQVPVVYQLDSENSIEASYGNGIRAVQEGSLEFDEELSQKIFKRTGEIKQLLVRLKKSYFN
;
A
#
# COMPACT_ATOMS: atom_id res chain seq x y z
N ILE A 1 -10.36 22.02 2.13
CA ILE A 1 -10.10 21.78 0.69
C ILE A 1 -9.46 20.41 0.49
N LEU A 2 -8.30 20.10 1.14
CA LEU A 2 -7.63 18.81 0.94
C LEU A 2 -8.52 17.61 1.28
N ASN A 3 -9.18 17.61 2.45
CA ASN A 3 -10.08 16.52 2.85
C ASN A 3 -11.27 16.35 1.89
N GLN A 4 -11.78 17.43 1.30
CA GLN A 4 -12.84 17.35 0.29
C GLN A 4 -12.33 16.71 -1.01
N LEU A 5 -11.11 17.01 -1.42
CA LEU A 5 -10.51 16.38 -2.61
C LEU A 5 -10.26 14.89 -2.38
N ILE A 6 -9.78 14.50 -1.21
CA ILE A 6 -9.61 13.09 -0.83
C ILE A 6 -10.96 12.36 -0.84
N GLU A 7 -12.01 12.98 -0.27
CA GLU A 7 -13.36 12.40 -0.28
C GLU A 7 -13.90 12.22 -1.70
N HIS A 8 -13.76 13.22 -2.56
CA HIS A 8 -14.17 13.12 -3.97
C HIS A 8 -13.37 12.05 -4.72
N TYR A 9 -12.09 11.91 -4.46
CA TYR A 9 -11.27 10.85 -5.04
C TYR A 9 -11.85 9.46 -4.72
N TYR A 10 -12.15 9.19 -3.45
CA TYR A 10 -12.72 7.90 -3.04
C TYR A 10 -14.14 7.69 -3.60
N GLN A 11 -14.98 8.72 -3.64
CA GLN A 11 -16.30 8.65 -4.26
C GLN A 11 -16.23 8.28 -5.74
N ILE A 12 -15.28 8.85 -6.49
CA ILE A 12 -15.07 8.52 -7.90
C ILE A 12 -14.61 7.06 -8.04
N ASN A 13 -13.64 6.61 -7.24
CA ASN A 13 -13.17 5.23 -7.28
C ASN A 13 -14.27 4.22 -6.95
N GLU A 14 -15.11 4.50 -5.95
CA GLU A 14 -16.29 3.69 -5.64
C GLU A 14 -17.28 3.68 -6.80
N GLY A 15 -17.47 4.82 -7.49
CA GLY A 15 -18.33 4.95 -8.66
C GLY A 15 -17.85 4.15 -9.87
N ILE A 16 -16.55 4.09 -10.11
CA ILE A 16 -15.94 3.29 -11.18
C ILE A 16 -16.02 1.78 -10.86
N GLY A 17 -16.23 1.41 -9.61
CA GLY A 17 -16.43 0.03 -9.22
C GLY A 17 -15.14 -0.79 -9.10
N VAL A 18 -13.97 -0.15 -9.04
CA VAL A 18 -12.67 -0.82 -8.89
C VAL A 18 -12.62 -1.68 -7.62
N HIS A 19 -13.26 -1.23 -6.55
CA HIS A 19 -13.34 -1.94 -5.28
C HIS A 19 -14.65 -2.71 -5.06
N LYS A 20 -15.51 -2.80 -6.07
CA LYS A 20 -16.78 -3.52 -5.96
C LYS A 20 -16.62 -4.97 -6.38
N SER A 21 -17.29 -5.88 -5.67
CA SER A 21 -17.38 -7.26 -6.13
C SER A 21 -18.20 -7.36 -7.42
N PRO A 22 -18.00 -8.38 -8.26
CA PRO A 22 -18.83 -8.60 -9.46
C PRO A 22 -20.34 -8.66 -9.18
N SER A 23 -20.74 -9.10 -7.99
CA SER A 23 -22.14 -9.14 -7.57
C SER A 23 -22.75 -7.75 -7.30
N VAL A 24 -21.93 -6.80 -6.86
CA VAL A 24 -22.36 -5.40 -6.63
C VAL A 24 -22.30 -4.58 -7.91
N TYR A 25 -21.37 -4.90 -8.78
CA TYR A 25 -21.11 -4.25 -10.04
C TYR A 25 -22.18 -4.56 -11.08
N GLY A 26 -22.79 -5.75 -10.99
CA GLY A 26 -23.60 -6.32 -12.05
C GLY A 26 -22.74 -6.81 -13.22
N ALA A 27 -23.40 -7.08 -14.34
CA ALA A 27 -22.72 -7.63 -15.53
C ALA A 27 -21.99 -6.57 -16.36
N PHE A 28 -22.08 -5.30 -16.01
CA PHE A 28 -21.57 -4.20 -16.81
C PHE A 28 -20.63 -3.32 -15.98
N PRO A 29 -19.31 -3.38 -16.19
CA PRO A 29 -18.40 -2.37 -15.68
C PRO A 29 -18.76 -1.02 -16.27
N THR A 30 -18.67 0.03 -15.48
CA THR A 30 -18.99 1.40 -15.88
C THR A 30 -17.98 1.99 -16.85
N ASP A 31 -16.81 1.35 -17.01
CA ASP A 31 -15.74 1.80 -17.88
C ASP A 31 -15.55 0.83 -19.07
N PRO A 32 -15.93 1.22 -20.31
CA PRO A 32 -15.70 0.40 -21.48
C PRO A 32 -14.21 0.34 -21.83
N TYR A 33 -13.68 -0.85 -21.89
CA TYR A 33 -12.28 -1.09 -22.17
C TYR A 33 -12.05 -1.54 -23.62
N SER A 34 -10.84 -1.27 -24.17
CA SER A 34 -10.48 -1.52 -25.57
C SER A 34 -10.60 -2.98 -26.02
N HIS A 35 -10.63 -3.94 -25.11
CA HIS A 35 -10.82 -5.36 -25.40
C HIS A 35 -12.28 -5.85 -25.30
N THR A 36 -13.21 -4.96 -25.08
CA THR A 36 -14.62 -5.29 -25.07
C THR A 36 -15.08 -5.59 -26.51
N PRO A 37 -15.74 -6.73 -26.76
CA PRO A 37 -16.25 -7.04 -28.08
C PRO A 37 -17.21 -5.97 -28.60
N ALA A 38 -17.05 -5.54 -29.85
CA ALA A 38 -17.86 -4.52 -30.45
C ALA A 38 -19.36 -4.87 -30.37
N GLY A 39 -20.18 -3.93 -29.91
CA GLY A 39 -21.66 -4.08 -29.84
C GLY A 39 -22.18 -4.91 -28.66
N LYS A 40 -21.33 -5.39 -27.75
CA LYS A 40 -21.76 -6.19 -26.58
C LYS A 40 -21.63 -5.50 -25.23
N GLY A 41 -21.23 -4.23 -25.22
CA GLY A 41 -20.96 -3.50 -23.98
C GLY A 41 -19.76 -4.08 -23.20
N ALA A 42 -19.36 -3.44 -22.13
CA ALA A 42 -18.28 -3.93 -21.28
C ALA A 42 -18.75 -5.15 -20.49
N GLN A 43 -18.19 -6.32 -20.78
CA GLN A 43 -18.63 -7.59 -20.18
C GLN A 43 -17.64 -8.18 -19.18
N GLN A 44 -16.48 -7.56 -18.97
CA GLN A 44 -15.45 -8.06 -18.07
C GLN A 44 -15.26 -7.11 -16.89
N PRO A 45 -15.72 -7.45 -15.68
CA PRO A 45 -15.26 -6.80 -14.47
C PRO A 45 -13.78 -7.16 -14.24
N GLY A 46 -12.96 -6.17 -13.88
CA GLY A 46 -11.55 -6.41 -13.56
C GLY A 46 -10.64 -6.57 -14.78
N MET A 47 -10.65 -5.61 -15.67
CA MET A 47 -9.79 -5.58 -16.85
C MET A 47 -8.33 -5.42 -16.46
N THR A 48 -7.43 -6.06 -17.21
CA THR A 48 -5.97 -6.07 -16.94
C THR A 48 -5.35 -4.68 -16.86
N GLY A 49 -5.90 -3.69 -17.59
CA GLY A 49 -5.49 -2.28 -17.50
C GLY A 49 -5.85 -1.67 -16.15
N GLN A 50 -7.07 -1.85 -15.68
CA GLN A 50 -7.53 -1.35 -14.37
C GLN A 50 -6.72 -1.92 -13.22
N VAL A 51 -6.30 -3.18 -13.27
CA VAL A 51 -5.45 -3.78 -12.21
C VAL A 51 -4.13 -3.03 -12.07
N LYS A 52 -3.51 -2.61 -13.17
CA LYS A 52 -2.26 -1.83 -13.12
C LYS A 52 -2.49 -0.43 -12.56
N GLU A 53 -3.55 0.21 -12.98
CA GLU A 53 -3.94 1.53 -12.49
C GLU A 53 -4.28 1.47 -11.00
N ASP A 54 -5.03 0.47 -10.57
CA ASP A 54 -5.38 0.24 -9.17
C ASP A 54 -4.12 0.06 -8.29
N ILE A 55 -3.16 -0.74 -8.73
CA ILE A 55 -1.88 -0.92 -8.01
C ILE A 55 -1.13 0.40 -7.89
N ILE A 56 -1.03 1.19 -8.98
CA ILE A 56 -0.34 2.48 -8.98
C ILE A 56 -1.07 3.48 -8.07
N CYS A 57 -2.39 3.57 -8.18
CA CYS A 57 -3.22 4.41 -7.32
C CYS A 57 -3.06 4.01 -5.85
N ARG A 58 -3.05 2.70 -5.55
CA ARG A 58 -2.87 2.21 -4.18
C ARG A 58 -1.52 2.59 -3.59
N PHE A 59 -0.43 2.53 -4.35
CA PHE A 59 0.85 3.04 -3.88
C PHE A 59 0.83 4.56 -3.64
N GLY A 60 0.08 5.31 -4.44
CA GLY A 60 -0.17 6.73 -4.19
C GLY A 60 -0.94 6.97 -2.90
N GLU A 61 -2.02 6.21 -2.64
CA GLU A 61 -2.80 6.27 -1.39
C GLU A 61 -1.94 5.91 -0.18
N LEU A 62 -1.13 4.85 -0.30
CA LEU A 62 -0.15 4.46 0.73
C LEU A 62 0.96 5.48 0.92
N GLY A 63 1.06 6.47 0.03
CA GLY A 63 2.08 7.51 0.08
C GLY A 63 3.50 7.01 -0.18
N VAL A 64 3.63 5.88 -0.87
CA VAL A 64 4.95 5.33 -1.23
C VAL A 64 5.50 6.10 -2.43
N SER A 65 6.66 6.71 -2.26
CA SER A 65 7.34 7.46 -3.31
C SER A 65 8.85 7.26 -3.26
N ILE A 66 9.51 7.58 -4.37
CA ILE A 66 10.97 7.54 -4.47
C ILE A 66 11.44 8.94 -4.84
N LYS A 67 12.30 9.52 -4.00
CA LYS A 67 12.93 10.82 -4.24
C LYS A 67 14.44 10.67 -4.14
N ASP A 68 15.14 11.07 -5.18
CA ASP A 68 16.62 11.03 -5.22
C ASP A 68 17.20 9.67 -4.77
N GLY A 69 16.59 8.57 -5.24
CA GLY A 69 17.00 7.20 -4.89
C GLY A 69 16.60 6.73 -3.49
N ARG A 70 15.84 7.51 -2.74
CA ARG A 70 15.40 7.21 -1.37
C ARG A 70 13.93 6.83 -1.33
N LEU A 71 13.59 5.80 -0.56
CA LEU A 71 12.23 5.37 -0.33
C LEU A 71 11.59 6.24 0.76
N CYS A 72 10.48 6.89 0.40
CA CYS A 72 9.76 7.83 1.25
C CYS A 72 8.31 7.38 1.46
N PHE A 73 7.74 7.71 2.62
CA PHE A 73 6.36 7.40 2.99
C PHE A 73 5.60 8.68 3.39
N GLN A 74 4.54 9.01 2.66
CA GLN A 74 3.68 10.18 2.93
C GLN A 74 2.20 9.80 2.78
N PRO A 75 1.64 8.97 3.68
CA PRO A 75 0.31 8.36 3.54
C PRO A 75 -0.83 9.31 3.93
N PHE A 76 -0.87 10.51 3.38
CA PHE A 76 -1.89 11.52 3.68
C PHE A 76 -3.28 11.19 3.12
N MET A 77 -3.38 10.24 2.19
CA MET A 77 -4.65 9.81 1.61
C MET A 77 -5.31 8.64 2.35
N LEU A 78 -4.59 7.91 3.20
CA LEU A 78 -5.15 6.79 3.94
C LEU A 78 -6.25 7.23 4.91
N ARG A 79 -7.29 6.40 5.00
CA ARG A 79 -8.35 6.57 6.00
C ARG A 79 -8.03 5.78 7.26
N LYS A 80 -8.39 6.32 8.42
CA LYS A 80 -8.22 5.63 9.72
C LYS A 80 -8.92 4.26 9.76
N SER A 81 -10.04 4.11 9.06
CA SER A 81 -10.79 2.87 8.94
C SER A 81 -10.05 1.73 8.21
N GLU A 82 -8.94 2.04 7.52
CA GLU A 82 -8.11 1.04 6.84
C GLU A 82 -7.12 0.34 7.78
N PHE A 83 -6.92 0.91 8.98
CA PHE A 83 -6.05 0.30 9.99
C PHE A 83 -6.80 -0.78 10.75
N LEU A 84 -6.12 -1.89 11.03
CA LEU A 84 -6.67 -3.04 11.74
C LEU A 84 -7.16 -2.65 13.16
N THR A 85 -8.30 -3.18 13.53
CA THR A 85 -8.86 -3.06 14.88
C THR A 85 -8.37 -4.15 15.82
N GLU A 86 -7.83 -5.24 15.28
CA GLU A 86 -7.25 -6.36 16.04
C GLU A 86 -6.06 -6.95 15.28
N GLY A 87 -5.18 -7.64 15.99
CA GLY A 87 -3.99 -8.24 15.38
C GLY A 87 -4.33 -9.36 14.41
N GLN A 88 -3.66 -9.39 13.26
CA GLN A 88 -3.85 -10.39 12.21
C GLN A 88 -2.52 -10.88 11.64
N ILE A 89 -2.52 -12.07 11.06
CA ILE A 89 -1.38 -12.61 10.31
C ILE A 89 -1.47 -12.14 8.86
N PHE A 90 -0.44 -11.44 8.40
CA PHE A 90 -0.27 -11.09 7.00
C PHE A 90 0.63 -12.11 6.31
N SER A 91 0.10 -12.80 5.30
CA SER A 91 0.84 -13.77 4.49
C SER A 91 1.33 -13.14 3.19
N TYR A 92 2.57 -13.39 2.81
CA TYR A 92 3.19 -12.84 1.60
C TYR A 92 4.20 -13.81 0.99
N ILE A 93 4.73 -13.47 -0.18
CA ILE A 93 5.84 -14.19 -0.82
C ILE A 93 7.11 -13.34 -0.68
N ASP A 94 8.13 -13.91 -0.07
CA ASP A 94 9.41 -13.23 0.16
C ASP A 94 10.23 -13.07 -1.15
N VAL A 95 11.36 -12.36 -1.05
CA VAL A 95 12.25 -12.10 -2.20
C VAL A 95 12.89 -13.37 -2.79
N LYS A 96 12.83 -14.49 -2.10
CA LYS A 96 13.30 -15.81 -2.57
C LYS A 96 12.17 -16.65 -3.18
N GLY A 97 10.95 -16.12 -3.21
CA GLY A 97 9.78 -16.82 -3.71
C GLY A 97 9.13 -17.78 -2.69
N ASN A 98 9.50 -17.74 -1.42
CA ASN A 98 8.94 -18.58 -0.38
C ASN A 98 7.73 -17.94 0.28
N PRO A 99 6.70 -18.72 0.67
CA PRO A 99 5.65 -18.26 1.57
C PRO A 99 6.23 -17.80 2.90
N ALA A 100 5.81 -16.63 3.36
CA ALA A 100 6.24 -16.03 4.61
C ALA A 100 5.06 -15.35 5.30
N GLN A 101 5.19 -15.10 6.60
CA GLN A 101 4.14 -14.47 7.40
C GLN A 101 4.76 -13.44 8.36
N VAL A 102 3.99 -12.42 8.66
CA VAL A 102 4.28 -11.44 9.69
C VAL A 102 3.03 -11.18 10.53
N MET A 103 3.21 -11.10 11.85
CA MET A 103 2.13 -10.68 12.75
C MET A 103 2.02 -9.16 12.68
N VAL A 104 0.82 -8.69 12.38
CA VAL A 104 0.47 -7.26 12.30
C VAL A 104 -0.44 -6.94 13.47
N GLY A 105 -0.05 -6.00 14.31
CA GLY A 105 -0.82 -5.61 15.50
C GLY A 105 -2.05 -4.77 15.17
N GLU A 106 -2.84 -4.47 16.18
CA GLU A 106 -3.92 -3.48 16.09
C GLU A 106 -3.36 -2.08 15.73
N ASN A 107 -4.20 -1.21 15.21
CA ASN A 107 -3.81 0.13 14.74
C ASN A 107 -2.70 0.11 13.69
N SER A 108 -2.60 -0.96 12.93
CA SER A 108 -1.61 -1.13 11.88
C SER A 108 -2.25 -1.47 10.53
N LEU A 109 -1.51 -1.22 9.44
CA LEU A 109 -1.84 -1.62 8.08
C LEU A 109 -0.58 -2.24 7.48
N CYS A 110 -0.71 -3.33 6.72
CA CYS A 110 0.44 -4.02 6.14
C CYS A 110 0.26 -4.21 4.63
N PHE A 111 1.35 -4.02 3.92
CA PHE A 111 1.47 -4.30 2.48
C PHE A 111 2.91 -4.74 2.15
N THR A 112 3.18 -5.13 0.92
CA THR A 112 4.56 -5.41 0.48
C THR A 112 5.04 -4.36 -0.52
N PHE A 113 6.29 -3.94 -0.39
CA PHE A 113 7.01 -3.16 -1.39
C PHE A 113 8.32 -3.87 -1.74
N CYS A 114 8.56 -4.16 -3.02
CA CYS A 114 9.68 -5.00 -3.49
C CYS A 114 9.75 -6.35 -2.73
N GLN A 115 8.61 -6.94 -2.39
CA GLN A 115 8.47 -8.19 -1.62
C GLN A 115 8.98 -8.10 -0.16
N VAL A 116 9.23 -6.90 0.34
CA VAL A 116 9.50 -6.64 1.76
C VAL A 116 8.20 -6.18 2.41
N PRO A 117 7.74 -6.80 3.51
CA PRO A 117 6.55 -6.32 4.22
C PRO A 117 6.83 -4.96 4.86
N VAL A 118 5.91 -4.03 4.62
CA VAL A 118 5.87 -2.70 5.20
C VAL A 118 4.68 -2.64 6.14
N VAL A 119 4.94 -2.35 7.40
CA VAL A 119 3.91 -2.18 8.42
C VAL A 119 3.81 -0.70 8.76
N TYR A 120 2.68 -0.09 8.47
CA TYR A 120 2.30 1.21 9.04
C TYR A 120 1.67 0.98 10.40
N GLN A 121 2.12 1.71 11.40
CA GLN A 121 1.58 1.66 12.75
C GLN A 121 1.26 3.08 13.24
N LEU A 122 0.06 3.27 13.76
CA LEU A 122 -0.33 4.55 14.35
C LEU A 122 0.35 4.74 15.70
N ASP A 123 1.11 5.85 15.85
CA ASP A 123 1.88 6.15 17.05
C ASP A 123 1.75 7.64 17.45
N SER A 124 2.46 8.06 18.49
CA SER A 124 2.56 9.45 18.93
C SER A 124 3.45 10.30 18.05
N GLU A 125 4.54 9.71 17.53
CA GLU A 125 5.53 10.39 16.69
C GLU A 125 5.89 9.56 15.45
N ASN A 126 6.45 10.24 14.45
CA ASN A 126 6.92 9.58 13.25
C ASN A 126 8.27 8.92 13.48
N SER A 127 8.44 7.71 12.99
CA SER A 127 9.75 7.06 12.86
C SER A 127 9.70 5.95 11.81
N ILE A 128 10.87 5.56 11.33
CA ILE A 128 11.01 4.41 10.45
C ILE A 128 12.05 3.44 11.02
N GLU A 129 11.80 2.17 10.81
CA GLU A 129 12.68 1.09 11.26
C GLU A 129 12.81 0.04 10.16
N ALA A 130 14.03 -0.39 9.87
CA ALA A 130 14.30 -1.54 9.03
C ALA A 130 14.87 -2.68 9.88
N SER A 131 14.24 -3.85 9.80
CA SER A 131 14.68 -5.07 10.49
C SER A 131 15.45 -5.96 9.53
N TYR A 132 16.65 -6.41 9.94
CA TYR A 132 17.52 -7.31 9.21
C TYR A 132 17.36 -8.76 9.67
N GLY A 133 17.75 -9.72 8.82
CA GLY A 133 17.64 -11.14 9.11
C GLY A 133 18.48 -11.65 10.29
N ASN A 134 19.46 -10.86 10.73
CA ASN A 134 20.32 -11.14 11.88
C ASN A 134 19.82 -10.51 13.20
N GLY A 135 18.61 -9.95 13.22
CA GLY A 135 18.01 -9.29 14.37
C GLY A 135 18.45 -7.84 14.59
N ILE A 136 19.34 -7.31 13.75
CA ILE A 136 19.72 -5.89 13.77
C ILE A 136 18.54 -5.05 13.28
N ARG A 137 18.38 -3.86 13.87
CA ARG A 137 17.40 -2.87 13.48
C ARG A 137 18.07 -1.53 13.23
N ALA A 138 17.74 -0.90 12.13
CA ALA A 138 18.11 0.48 11.85
C ALA A 138 16.88 1.36 12.08
N VAL A 139 16.95 2.31 13.00
CA VAL A 139 15.84 3.20 13.37
C VAL A 139 16.22 4.63 13.06
N GLN A 140 15.28 5.38 12.47
CA GLN A 140 15.41 6.83 12.25
C GLN A 140 14.17 7.52 12.84
N GLU A 141 14.38 8.28 13.89
CA GLU A 141 13.33 9.05 14.56
C GLU A 141 13.03 10.34 13.80
N GLY A 142 11.75 10.74 13.81
CA GLY A 142 11.30 11.98 13.19
C GLY A 142 11.34 11.98 11.66
N SER A 143 11.71 10.87 11.02
CA SER A 143 11.79 10.72 9.58
C SER A 143 10.76 9.71 9.06
N LEU A 144 10.31 9.92 7.84
CA LEU A 144 9.53 8.97 7.03
C LEU A 144 10.25 8.64 5.71
N GLU A 145 11.58 8.73 5.71
CA GLU A 145 12.43 8.52 4.55
C GLU A 145 13.65 7.68 4.95
N PHE A 146 13.93 6.61 4.23
CA PHE A 146 15.16 5.84 4.36
C PHE A 146 16.30 6.49 3.58
N ASP A 147 17.53 6.31 4.05
CA ASP A 147 18.71 6.71 3.28
C ASP A 147 18.85 5.94 1.97
N GLU A 148 19.76 6.39 1.12
CA GLU A 148 19.97 5.81 -0.21
C GLU A 148 20.49 4.37 -0.13
N GLU A 149 21.41 4.07 0.79
CA GLU A 149 22.01 2.74 0.93
C GLU A 149 20.96 1.68 1.29
N LEU A 150 20.13 1.94 2.28
CA LEU A 150 19.04 1.06 2.69
C LEU A 150 17.98 0.92 1.60
N SER A 151 17.63 2.04 0.97
CA SER A 151 16.67 2.06 -0.14
C SER A 151 17.16 1.19 -1.31
N GLN A 152 18.43 1.26 -1.67
CA GLN A 152 19.04 0.43 -2.71
C GLN A 152 18.98 -1.07 -2.37
N LYS A 153 19.18 -1.47 -1.11
CA LYS A 153 19.03 -2.86 -0.67
C LYS A 153 17.61 -3.38 -0.90
N ILE A 154 16.60 -2.53 -0.65
CA ILE A 154 15.19 -2.85 -0.89
C ILE A 154 14.93 -2.97 -2.40
N PHE A 155 15.33 -1.99 -3.21
CA PHE A 155 15.09 -1.98 -4.65
C PHE A 155 15.77 -3.14 -5.38
N LYS A 156 16.97 -3.49 -4.97
CA LYS A 156 17.73 -4.64 -5.50
C LYS A 156 17.24 -5.98 -4.97
N ARG A 157 16.26 -5.99 -4.04
CA ARG A 157 15.71 -7.21 -3.43
C ARG A 157 16.81 -8.15 -2.89
N THR A 158 17.79 -7.60 -2.17
CA THR A 158 18.93 -8.37 -1.64
C THR A 158 18.51 -9.45 -0.64
N GLY A 159 17.33 -9.29 -0.04
CA GLY A 159 16.83 -10.19 1.01
C GLY A 159 17.45 -9.97 2.38
N GLU A 160 18.28 -8.95 2.54
CA GLU A 160 18.84 -8.54 3.83
C GLU A 160 17.77 -7.94 4.74
N ILE A 161 16.91 -7.07 4.16
CA ILE A 161 15.81 -6.43 4.88
C ILE A 161 14.63 -7.40 4.96
N LYS A 162 14.15 -7.64 6.16
CA LYS A 162 13.04 -8.57 6.44
C LYS A 162 11.71 -7.89 6.64
N GLN A 163 11.73 -6.67 7.16
CA GLN A 163 10.52 -5.89 7.43
C GLN A 163 10.88 -4.41 7.55
N LEU A 164 9.95 -3.58 7.12
CA LEU A 164 9.95 -2.15 7.39
C LEU A 164 8.80 -1.83 8.34
N LEU A 165 9.08 -1.10 9.41
CA LEU A 165 8.06 -0.55 10.30
C LEU A 165 8.09 0.98 10.17
N VAL A 166 6.97 1.55 9.81
CA VAL A 166 6.78 2.99 9.63
C VAL A 166 5.75 3.44 10.65
N ARG A 167 6.20 4.13 11.69
CA ARG A 167 5.31 4.72 12.69
C ARG A 167 4.81 6.07 12.20
N LEU A 168 3.50 6.22 12.23
CA LEU A 168 2.80 7.38 11.70
C LEU A 168 2.07 8.09 12.82
N LYS A 169 2.27 9.40 12.90
CA LYS A 169 1.59 10.22 13.91
C LYS A 169 0.08 10.15 13.76
N LYS A 170 -0.63 9.71 14.80
CA LYS A 170 -2.09 9.53 14.83
C LYS A 170 -2.87 10.77 14.37
N SER A 171 -2.33 11.97 14.65
CA SER A 171 -2.98 13.23 14.28
C SER A 171 -3.13 13.46 12.77
N TYR A 172 -2.46 12.69 11.94
CA TYR A 172 -2.63 12.76 10.48
C TYR A 172 -3.95 12.15 10.01
N PHE A 173 -4.56 11.31 10.82
CA PHE A 173 -5.73 10.47 10.46
C PHE A 173 -6.97 10.79 11.30
N ASN A 174 -7.07 12.00 11.83
CA ASN A 174 -8.23 12.47 12.60
C ASN A 174 -9.31 13.08 11.72
#